data_ac1da5be9e1d0c0d7070204a48612d6b
#
_entry.id   ac1da5be9e1d0c0d7070204a48612d6b
#
_cell.length_a   1.000
_cell.length_b   1.000
_cell.length_c   1.000
_cell.angle_alpha   90.00
_cell.angle_beta   90.00
_cell.angle_gamma   90.00
#
_symmetry.space_group_name_H-M   'P 1'
#
loop_
_entity.id
_entity.type
_entity.pdbx_description
1 polymer ?
#
loop_
_entity_poly.entity_id
_entity_poly.type
_entity_poly.pdbx_seq_one_letter_code
_entity_poly.pdbx_strand_id
1 'polypeptide(L)'
;MRSMGDSREIHINVPVLTRVEGEGALELDIVDGKIEQLRLRIFEPPRLFEKFIEGYECDQVIDMVARICGICPVAYQMSAVQAFESIFGIEPTPWIKRMRRAMYCGEWLQSHALHIHLLAAPDFFGYESAIAMAVDHPEIVRRGLRLQSLGNDLIALFGARSVHPVGVRVGGFYRAPEPAAVEAMVHRLEAALLEAEALLRLCAGLDFPQDEQAFVSVALSAPDEYAIGVGRLISGQGLDIPINQFASHFREKQVDHSTAFHSELEGRSYLVGPLARLNLNFHQLPLGLRRLLDECGIHIPSHNMFHSILARAVELYLAVAEAVDCCRITNCPRCRHCPSRPAPVPALAALRRRAASSGIATTWMSRDGC
;
A
#
# COMPACT_ATOMS: atom_id res chain seq x y z
N MET A 1 -9.54 48.23 -35.20
CA MET A 1 -9.63 48.06 -33.75
C MET A 1 -10.03 46.61 -33.47
N ARG A 2 -9.09 45.75 -33.12
CA ARG A 2 -9.39 44.41 -32.61
C ARG A 2 -9.81 44.59 -31.14
N SER A 3 -11.01 44.18 -30.78
CA SER A 3 -11.44 44.14 -29.40
C SER A 3 -10.46 43.25 -28.63
N MET A 4 -9.83 43.81 -27.64
CA MET A 4 -9.15 43.01 -26.60
C MET A 4 -10.25 42.20 -25.92
N GLY A 5 -10.38 40.93 -26.26
CA GLY A 5 -11.25 40.02 -25.52
C GLY A 5 -10.73 39.96 -24.09
N ASP A 6 -11.61 40.18 -23.13
CA ASP A 6 -11.31 39.95 -21.71
C ASP A 6 -10.81 38.50 -21.56
N SER A 7 -9.55 38.34 -21.14
CA SER A 7 -9.03 37.03 -20.80
C SER A 7 -9.85 36.52 -19.60
N ARG A 8 -10.37 35.29 -19.72
CA ARG A 8 -11.12 34.65 -18.65
C ARG A 8 -10.14 33.96 -17.71
N GLU A 9 -9.97 34.54 -16.53
CA GLU A 9 -9.13 33.95 -15.45
C GLU A 9 -10.03 33.27 -14.42
N ILE A 10 -9.66 32.05 -14.04
CA ILE A 10 -10.32 31.27 -12.97
C ILE A 10 -9.23 30.85 -12.00
N HIS A 11 -9.37 31.25 -10.74
CA HIS A 11 -8.51 30.85 -9.65
C HIS A 11 -9.30 29.96 -8.69
N ILE A 12 -8.82 28.72 -8.48
CA ILE A 12 -9.41 27.76 -7.57
C ILE A 12 -8.39 27.50 -6.45
N ASN A 13 -8.80 27.77 -5.23
CA ASN A 13 -8.00 27.49 -4.03
C ASN A 13 -8.80 26.59 -3.10
N VAL A 14 -8.31 25.36 -2.87
CA VAL A 14 -8.83 24.42 -1.89
C VAL A 14 -7.82 24.37 -0.75
N PRO A 15 -8.05 25.14 0.33
CA PRO A 15 -7.04 25.32 1.38
C PRO A 15 -6.79 24.07 2.22
N VAL A 16 -7.75 23.14 2.26
CA VAL A 16 -7.62 21.85 2.95
C VAL A 16 -8.28 20.78 2.10
N LEU A 17 -7.49 19.81 1.67
CA LEU A 17 -8.00 18.61 1.01
C LEU A 17 -8.63 17.66 2.03
N THR A 18 -9.78 17.12 1.70
CA THR A 18 -10.46 16.07 2.47
C THR A 18 -10.29 14.72 1.79
N ARG A 19 -10.65 13.63 2.48
CA ARG A 19 -10.55 12.25 1.98
C ARG A 19 -9.12 11.76 1.71
N VAL A 20 -8.14 12.47 2.21
CA VAL A 20 -6.71 12.12 2.16
C VAL A 20 -6.17 11.93 3.57
N GLU A 21 -5.06 11.22 3.71
CA GLU A 21 -4.29 11.17 4.94
C GLU A 21 -3.18 12.23 4.84
N GLY A 22 -2.97 12.99 5.94
CA GLY A 22 -2.05 14.11 5.99
C GLY A 22 -2.71 15.44 5.60
N GLU A 23 -1.91 16.50 5.54
CA GLU A 23 -2.34 17.88 5.34
C GLU A 23 -1.91 18.39 3.96
N GLY A 24 -2.87 18.75 3.13
CA GLY A 24 -2.62 19.24 1.78
C GLY A 24 -3.64 20.26 1.31
N ALA A 25 -3.24 21.06 0.34
CA ALA A 25 -4.07 22.05 -0.34
C ALA A 25 -3.87 21.94 -1.85
N LEU A 26 -4.81 22.46 -2.62
CA LEU A 26 -4.76 22.52 -4.07
C LEU A 26 -4.91 23.97 -4.54
N GLU A 27 -4.00 24.45 -5.38
CA GLU A 27 -4.10 25.72 -6.09
C GLU A 27 -4.13 25.43 -7.59
N LEU A 28 -5.09 26.02 -8.29
CA LEU A 28 -5.27 25.85 -9.73
C LEU A 28 -5.61 27.20 -10.36
N ASP A 29 -4.79 27.64 -11.31
CA ASP A 29 -5.00 28.82 -12.13
C ASP A 29 -5.28 28.40 -13.57
N ILE A 30 -6.40 28.90 -14.11
CA ILE A 30 -6.84 28.63 -15.47
C ILE A 30 -6.99 29.98 -16.19
N VAL A 31 -6.28 30.15 -17.30
CA VAL A 31 -6.37 31.34 -18.16
C VAL A 31 -6.84 30.89 -19.54
N ASP A 32 -7.94 31.49 -20.01
CA ASP A 32 -8.54 31.17 -21.32
C ASP A 32 -8.77 29.67 -21.56
N GLY A 33 -9.18 28.95 -20.50
CA GLY A 33 -9.46 27.51 -20.52
C GLY A 33 -8.22 26.61 -20.50
N LYS A 34 -7.02 27.17 -20.29
CA LYS A 34 -5.78 26.40 -20.12
C LYS A 34 -5.28 26.48 -18.69
N ILE A 35 -4.80 25.36 -18.19
CA ILE A 35 -4.15 25.31 -16.88
C ILE A 35 -2.78 25.97 -17.01
N GLU A 36 -2.62 27.15 -16.39
CA GLU A 36 -1.34 27.86 -16.29
C GLU A 36 -0.56 27.38 -15.08
N GLN A 37 -1.25 27.05 -13.97
CA GLN A 37 -0.63 26.58 -12.76
C GLN A 37 -1.50 25.55 -12.06
N LEU A 38 -0.88 24.45 -11.61
CA LEU A 38 -1.46 23.45 -10.74
C LEU A 38 -0.44 23.09 -9.65
N ARG A 39 -0.80 23.35 -8.40
CA ARG A 39 0.06 23.05 -7.23
C ARG A 39 -0.67 22.20 -6.23
N LEU A 40 -0.17 21.00 -5.99
CA LEU A 40 -0.53 20.20 -4.82
C LEU A 40 0.44 20.58 -3.69
N ARG A 41 -0.06 21.33 -2.72
CA ARG A 41 0.72 21.82 -1.58
C ARG A 41 0.56 20.86 -0.41
N ILE A 42 1.57 20.04 -0.18
CA ILE A 42 1.67 19.27 1.07
C ILE A 42 2.38 20.18 2.08
N PHE A 43 1.77 20.43 3.22
CA PHE A 43 2.31 21.34 4.25
C PHE A 43 2.46 20.67 5.62
N GLU A 44 2.21 19.36 5.70
CA GLU A 44 2.54 18.57 6.90
C GLU A 44 4.04 18.62 7.15
N PRO A 45 4.49 18.94 8.39
CA PRO A 45 5.91 19.04 8.71
C PRO A 45 6.65 17.72 8.48
N PRO A 46 7.82 17.73 7.83
CA PRO A 46 8.62 16.53 7.66
C PRO A 46 9.15 16.04 9.02
N ARG A 47 9.03 14.74 9.27
CA ARG A 47 9.45 14.13 10.54
C ARG A 47 10.87 13.59 10.52
N LEU A 48 11.59 13.72 9.39
CA LEU A 48 12.98 13.36 9.19
C LEU A 48 13.36 11.96 9.72
N PHE A 49 12.51 10.96 9.44
CA PHE A 49 12.71 9.60 9.95
C PHE A 49 14.05 9.01 9.56
N GLU A 50 14.57 9.27 8.37
CA GLU A 50 15.88 8.78 7.93
C GLU A 50 16.99 9.24 8.87
N LYS A 51 16.97 10.50 9.28
CA LYS A 51 17.95 11.03 10.24
C LYS A 51 17.70 10.53 11.66
N PHE A 52 16.43 10.39 12.02
CA PHE A 52 16.03 9.96 13.36
C PHE A 52 16.44 8.52 13.66
N ILE A 53 16.47 7.63 12.68
CA ILE A 53 16.83 6.20 12.86
C ILE A 53 18.33 5.92 12.83
N GLU A 54 19.18 6.91 12.53
CA GLU A 54 20.65 6.73 12.51
C GLU A 54 21.17 6.35 13.91
N GLY A 55 22.01 5.33 13.95
CA GLY A 55 22.65 4.86 15.19
C GLY A 55 21.81 3.90 16.04
N TYR A 56 20.58 3.63 15.67
CA TYR A 56 19.74 2.64 16.38
C TYR A 56 20.02 1.21 15.92
N GLU A 57 19.71 0.25 16.78
CA GLU A 57 19.76 -1.17 16.44
C GLU A 57 18.64 -1.55 15.46
N CYS A 58 18.87 -2.54 14.60
CA CYS A 58 17.93 -2.92 13.54
C CYS A 58 16.52 -3.27 14.06
N ASP A 59 16.41 -3.97 15.19
CA ASP A 59 15.11 -4.32 15.79
C ASP A 59 14.36 -3.05 16.26
N GLN A 60 15.08 -2.03 16.77
CA GLN A 60 14.51 -0.74 17.15
C GLN A 60 14.03 0.03 15.92
N VAL A 61 14.81 0.04 14.84
CA VAL A 61 14.43 0.72 13.58
C VAL A 61 13.13 0.13 13.04
N ILE A 62 12.96 -1.20 13.05
CA ILE A 62 11.74 -1.86 12.59
C ILE A 62 10.51 -1.38 13.39
N ASP A 63 10.64 -1.24 14.71
CA ASP A 63 9.56 -0.72 15.55
C ASP A 63 9.30 0.78 15.32
N MET A 64 10.36 1.56 15.05
CA MET A 64 10.25 3.00 14.84
C MET A 64 9.57 3.33 13.52
N VAL A 65 9.92 2.66 12.42
CA VAL A 65 9.31 2.94 11.10
C VAL A 65 7.82 2.59 11.06
N ALA A 66 7.36 1.66 11.89
CA ALA A 66 5.92 1.40 12.03
C ALA A 66 5.14 2.64 12.51
N ARG A 67 5.80 3.59 13.18
CA ARG A 67 5.18 4.81 13.72
C ARG A 67 5.08 5.93 12.71
N ILE A 68 5.59 5.73 11.50
CA ILE A 68 5.40 6.67 10.39
C ILE A 68 3.91 6.79 10.07
N CYS A 69 3.18 5.66 10.11
CA CYS A 69 1.76 5.63 9.77
C CYS A 69 1.00 4.64 10.66
N GLY A 70 -0.17 5.02 11.13
CA GLY A 70 -1.05 4.14 11.91
C GLY A 70 -1.87 3.17 11.07
N ILE A 71 -2.07 3.45 9.78
CA ILE A 71 -2.88 2.66 8.85
C ILE A 71 -2.01 1.69 8.05
N CYS A 72 -0.78 2.09 7.67
CA CYS A 72 0.12 1.33 6.81
C CYS A 72 1.44 0.91 7.49
N PRO A 73 1.45 0.53 8.79
CA PRO A 73 2.68 0.20 9.51
C PRO A 73 3.37 -1.07 8.99
N VAL A 74 2.61 -2.01 8.41
CA VAL A 74 3.14 -3.27 7.88
C VAL A 74 4.03 -3.00 6.67
N ALA A 75 3.62 -2.13 5.76
CA ALA A 75 4.42 -1.76 4.59
C ALA A 75 5.79 -1.19 5.01
N TYR A 76 5.82 -0.27 5.99
CA TYR A 76 7.07 0.30 6.51
C TYR A 76 7.95 -0.74 7.18
N GLN A 77 7.37 -1.59 8.05
CA GLN A 77 8.13 -2.65 8.73
C GLN A 77 8.72 -3.66 7.76
N MET A 78 7.94 -4.10 6.76
CA MET A 78 8.41 -5.07 5.78
C MET A 78 9.50 -4.48 4.88
N SER A 79 9.42 -3.20 4.52
CA SER A 79 10.47 -2.50 3.78
C SER A 79 11.77 -2.47 4.60
N ALA A 80 11.72 -2.10 5.87
CA ALA A 80 12.88 -2.07 6.76
C ALA A 80 13.48 -3.46 6.98
N VAL A 81 12.64 -4.46 7.25
CA VAL A 81 13.07 -5.85 7.46
C VAL A 81 13.78 -6.39 6.23
N GLN A 82 13.21 -6.20 5.04
CA GLN A 82 13.82 -6.66 3.78
C GLN A 82 15.15 -5.96 3.50
N ALA A 83 15.26 -4.66 3.82
CA ALA A 83 16.51 -3.93 3.70
C ALA A 83 17.59 -4.53 4.61
N PHE A 84 17.29 -4.78 5.89
CA PHE A 84 18.23 -5.42 6.81
C PHE A 84 18.58 -6.86 6.43
N GLU A 85 17.59 -7.64 5.97
CA GLU A 85 17.83 -9.01 5.48
C GLU A 85 18.76 -9.02 4.26
N SER A 86 18.57 -8.07 3.36
CA SER A 86 19.49 -7.90 2.22
C SER A 86 20.92 -7.55 2.67
N ILE A 87 21.07 -6.61 3.63
CA ILE A 87 22.36 -6.21 4.18
C ILE A 87 23.04 -7.39 4.88
N PHE A 88 22.29 -8.19 5.61
CA PHE A 88 22.83 -9.30 6.41
C PHE A 88 22.94 -10.61 5.63
N GLY A 89 22.41 -10.68 4.40
CA GLY A 89 22.35 -11.89 3.61
C GLY A 89 21.45 -12.96 4.23
N ILE A 90 20.38 -12.55 4.90
CA ILE A 90 19.40 -13.43 5.53
C ILE A 90 18.27 -13.70 4.54
N GLU A 91 18.01 -14.98 4.27
CA GLU A 91 16.86 -15.41 3.47
C GLU A 91 15.76 -15.95 4.41
N PRO A 92 14.58 -15.31 4.49
CA PRO A 92 13.49 -15.80 5.31
C PRO A 92 12.96 -17.15 4.81
N THR A 93 12.59 -18.02 5.76
CA THR A 93 11.99 -19.31 5.40
C THR A 93 10.64 -19.14 4.68
N PRO A 94 10.16 -20.13 3.90
CA PRO A 94 8.86 -20.07 3.24
C PRO A 94 7.71 -19.81 4.22
N TRP A 95 7.78 -20.33 5.44
CA TRP A 95 6.78 -20.08 6.47
C TRP A 95 6.75 -18.60 6.89
N ILE A 96 7.93 -17.98 7.12
CA ILE A 96 8.05 -16.56 7.48
C ILE A 96 7.51 -15.67 6.36
N LYS A 97 7.88 -15.98 5.10
CA LYS A 97 7.37 -15.25 3.93
C LYS A 97 5.83 -15.31 3.89
N ARG A 98 5.25 -16.46 4.17
CA ARG A 98 3.81 -16.66 4.21
C ARG A 98 3.11 -15.88 5.33
N MET A 99 3.69 -15.85 6.53
CA MET A 99 3.16 -15.05 7.64
C MET A 99 3.21 -13.55 7.36
N ARG A 100 4.30 -13.07 6.75
CA ARG A 100 4.41 -11.68 6.31
C ARG A 100 3.37 -11.35 5.25
N ARG A 101 3.14 -12.27 4.32
CA ARG A 101 2.07 -12.14 3.32
C ARG A 101 0.70 -11.99 3.98
N ALA A 102 0.39 -12.79 4.99
CA ALA A 102 -0.85 -12.67 5.76
C ALA A 102 -0.97 -11.29 6.45
N MET A 103 0.13 -10.74 6.97
CA MET A 103 0.11 -9.37 7.53
C MET A 103 -0.18 -8.30 6.46
N TYR A 104 0.41 -8.40 5.27
CA TYR A 104 0.08 -7.51 4.14
C TYR A 104 -1.40 -7.63 3.75
N CYS A 105 -1.93 -8.86 3.69
CA CYS A 105 -3.36 -9.06 3.44
C CYS A 105 -4.23 -8.37 4.50
N GLY A 106 -3.83 -8.45 5.77
CA GLY A 106 -4.50 -7.73 6.86
C GLY A 106 -4.49 -6.22 6.68
N GLU A 107 -3.34 -5.64 6.30
CA GLU A 107 -3.22 -4.22 6.04
C GLU A 107 -4.05 -3.77 4.82
N TRP A 108 -4.03 -4.54 3.73
CA TRP A 108 -4.86 -4.24 2.57
C TRP A 108 -6.36 -4.34 2.91
N LEU A 109 -6.75 -5.38 3.64
CA LEU A 109 -8.14 -5.57 4.04
C LEU A 109 -8.64 -4.38 4.87
N GLN A 110 -7.92 -3.99 5.93
CA GLN A 110 -8.34 -2.87 6.78
C GLN A 110 -8.30 -1.53 6.04
N SER A 111 -7.23 -1.27 5.26
CA SER A 111 -7.03 0.00 4.57
C SER A 111 -8.00 0.20 3.41
N HIS A 112 -8.21 -0.84 2.58
CA HIS A 112 -9.15 -0.77 1.47
C HIS A 112 -10.60 -0.69 1.97
N ALA A 113 -10.95 -1.44 3.03
CA ALA A 113 -12.27 -1.34 3.63
C ALA A 113 -12.55 0.07 4.16
N LEU A 114 -11.59 0.67 4.88
CA LEU A 114 -11.68 2.06 5.33
C LEU A 114 -11.89 3.02 4.15
N HIS A 115 -11.01 2.93 3.15
CA HIS A 115 -11.05 3.83 2.00
C HIS A 115 -12.38 3.73 1.25
N ILE A 116 -12.81 2.52 0.89
CA ILE A 116 -14.00 2.33 0.08
C ILE A 116 -15.25 2.81 0.84
N HIS A 117 -15.45 2.34 2.07
CA HIS A 117 -16.71 2.54 2.77
C HIS A 117 -16.83 3.89 3.50
N LEU A 118 -15.72 4.41 4.04
CA LEU A 118 -15.77 5.59 4.91
C LEU A 118 -15.24 6.85 4.24
N LEU A 119 -14.37 6.72 3.23
CA LEU A 119 -13.83 7.89 2.53
C LEU A 119 -14.49 8.10 1.16
N ALA A 120 -14.56 7.09 0.31
CA ALA A 120 -15.03 7.25 -1.07
C ALA A 120 -16.55 7.05 -1.24
N ALA A 121 -17.15 6.03 -0.61
CA ALA A 121 -18.57 5.73 -0.79
C ALA A 121 -19.50 6.92 -0.48
N PRO A 122 -19.27 7.75 0.56
CA PRO A 122 -20.15 8.89 0.80
C PRO A 122 -20.28 9.81 -0.42
N ASP A 123 -19.17 10.06 -1.15
CA ASP A 123 -19.20 10.94 -2.32
C ASP A 123 -20.00 10.33 -3.48
N PHE A 124 -19.90 9.01 -3.71
CA PHE A 124 -20.69 8.30 -4.73
C PHE A 124 -22.20 8.22 -4.39
N PHE A 125 -22.53 8.22 -3.10
CA PHE A 125 -23.91 8.19 -2.63
C PHE A 125 -24.49 9.59 -2.33
N GLY A 126 -23.70 10.66 -2.51
CA GLY A 126 -24.16 12.04 -2.31
C GLY A 126 -24.23 12.49 -0.86
N TYR A 127 -23.41 11.92 0.04
CA TYR A 127 -23.37 12.27 1.46
C TYR A 127 -22.08 13.00 1.83
N GLU A 128 -22.18 13.93 2.76
CA GLU A 128 -21.02 14.69 3.28
C GLU A 128 -20.04 13.82 4.07
N SER A 129 -20.54 12.73 4.69
CA SER A 129 -19.72 11.84 5.51
C SER A 129 -20.32 10.44 5.61
N ALA A 130 -19.48 9.47 6.03
CA ALA A 130 -19.96 8.11 6.32
C ALA A 130 -20.97 8.07 7.47
N ILE A 131 -20.94 9.03 8.40
CA ILE A 131 -21.91 9.15 9.51
C ILE A 131 -23.28 9.54 8.93
N ALA A 132 -23.33 10.53 8.05
CA ALA A 132 -24.56 10.92 7.36
C ALA A 132 -25.10 9.76 6.50
N MET A 133 -24.22 9.09 5.73
CA MET A 133 -24.59 7.93 4.91
C MET A 133 -25.13 6.76 5.75
N ALA A 134 -24.66 6.58 6.99
CA ALA A 134 -25.10 5.48 7.86
C ALA A 134 -26.59 5.55 8.24
N VAL A 135 -27.22 6.69 8.09
CA VAL A 135 -28.67 6.85 8.36
C VAL A 135 -29.49 6.05 7.35
N ASP A 136 -29.16 6.19 6.06
CA ASP A 136 -29.93 5.57 4.96
C ASP A 136 -29.29 4.25 4.48
N HIS A 137 -27.95 4.11 4.64
CA HIS A 137 -27.17 2.96 4.19
C HIS A 137 -26.37 2.30 5.33
N PRO A 138 -27.02 1.92 6.48
CA PRO A 138 -26.30 1.42 7.65
C PRO A 138 -25.54 0.13 7.38
N GLU A 139 -26.00 -0.73 6.48
CA GLU A 139 -25.34 -2.02 6.19
C GLU A 139 -24.04 -1.83 5.38
N ILE A 140 -23.98 -0.82 4.52
CA ILE A 140 -22.73 -0.50 3.80
C ILE A 140 -21.66 -0.06 4.81
N VAL A 141 -22.00 0.85 5.72
CA VAL A 141 -21.05 1.33 6.74
C VAL A 141 -20.65 0.21 7.70
N ARG A 142 -21.61 -0.59 8.18
CA ARG A 142 -21.31 -1.72 9.08
C ARG A 142 -20.43 -2.76 8.42
N ARG A 143 -20.63 -3.09 7.15
CA ARG A 143 -19.75 -3.98 6.39
C ARG A 143 -18.33 -3.44 6.35
N GLY A 144 -18.15 -2.16 6.06
CA GLY A 144 -16.85 -1.50 6.07
C GLY A 144 -16.13 -1.65 7.40
N LEU A 145 -16.83 -1.40 8.49
CA LEU A 145 -16.28 -1.54 9.85
C LEU A 145 -15.93 -3.00 10.21
N ARG A 146 -16.78 -3.97 9.80
CA ARG A 146 -16.48 -5.41 10.03
C ARG A 146 -15.23 -5.84 9.26
N LEU A 147 -15.11 -5.49 7.98
CA LEU A 147 -13.94 -5.83 7.15
C LEU A 147 -12.68 -5.13 7.66
N GLN A 148 -12.77 -3.87 8.05
CA GLN A 148 -11.66 -3.13 8.66
C GLN A 148 -11.20 -3.80 9.96
N SER A 149 -12.14 -4.14 10.85
CA SER A 149 -11.82 -4.83 12.12
C SER A 149 -11.17 -6.18 11.86
N LEU A 150 -11.64 -6.95 10.88
CA LEU A 150 -11.06 -8.24 10.52
C LEU A 150 -9.61 -8.10 10.05
N GLY A 151 -9.30 -7.10 9.22
CA GLY A 151 -7.93 -6.79 8.80
C GLY A 151 -7.03 -6.43 9.97
N ASN A 152 -7.51 -5.60 10.89
CA ASN A 152 -6.80 -5.24 12.11
C ASN A 152 -6.52 -6.46 13.00
N ASP A 153 -7.50 -7.36 13.17
CA ASP A 153 -7.33 -8.58 13.94
C ASP A 153 -6.33 -9.55 13.30
N LEU A 154 -6.31 -9.60 11.96
CA LEU A 154 -5.32 -10.41 11.23
C LEU A 154 -3.90 -9.84 11.41
N ILE A 155 -3.70 -8.52 11.37
CA ILE A 155 -2.41 -7.91 11.70
C ILE A 155 -2.02 -8.22 13.14
N ALA A 156 -2.95 -8.08 14.10
CA ALA A 156 -2.68 -8.33 15.51
C ALA A 156 -2.31 -9.78 15.80
N LEU A 157 -2.85 -10.74 15.06
CA LEU A 157 -2.55 -12.18 15.19
C LEU A 157 -1.05 -12.47 15.02
N PHE A 158 -0.38 -11.79 14.09
CA PHE A 158 1.04 -11.95 13.80
C PHE A 158 1.90 -10.85 14.41
N GLY A 159 1.37 -9.64 14.48
CA GLY A 159 2.06 -8.44 14.93
C GLY A 159 1.89 -8.09 16.40
N ALA A 160 1.15 -8.88 17.17
CA ALA A 160 0.75 -8.66 18.57
C ALA A 160 -0.25 -7.51 18.77
N ARG A 161 -0.30 -6.53 17.90
CA ARG A 161 -1.29 -5.44 17.84
C ARG A 161 -1.42 -4.96 16.40
N SER A 162 -2.56 -4.35 16.06
CA SER A 162 -2.83 -3.87 14.71
C SER A 162 -2.13 -2.54 14.41
N VAL A 163 -2.21 -1.59 15.34
CA VAL A 163 -1.58 -0.27 15.19
C VAL A 163 -0.14 -0.33 15.69
N HIS A 164 0.82 0.03 14.83
CA HIS A 164 2.26 -0.05 15.12
C HIS A 164 2.67 -1.44 15.66
N PRO A 165 2.50 -2.52 14.88
CA PRO A 165 2.79 -3.87 15.32
C PRO A 165 4.24 -4.02 15.79
N VAL A 166 4.47 -4.95 16.72
CA VAL A 166 5.79 -5.19 17.35
C VAL A 166 6.23 -6.65 17.24
N GLY A 167 5.52 -7.46 16.45
CA GLY A 167 5.79 -8.90 16.29
C GLY A 167 6.89 -9.23 15.29
N VAL A 168 7.24 -8.30 14.39
CA VAL A 168 8.15 -8.52 13.28
C VAL A 168 9.60 -8.25 13.67
N ARG A 169 10.53 -9.07 13.17
CA ARG A 169 11.98 -8.89 13.33
C ARG A 169 12.73 -9.39 12.10
N VAL A 170 14.01 -9.06 12.00
CA VAL A 170 14.90 -9.59 10.97
C VAL A 170 14.92 -11.11 11.01
N GLY A 171 14.71 -11.75 9.87
CA GLY A 171 14.68 -13.20 9.73
C GLY A 171 13.41 -13.87 10.28
N GLY A 172 12.40 -13.13 10.77
CA GLY A 172 11.17 -13.75 11.27
C GLY A 172 10.25 -12.90 12.11
N PHE A 173 9.76 -13.52 13.16
CA PHE A 173 8.84 -12.97 14.15
C PHE A 173 9.34 -13.30 15.56
N TYR A 174 8.97 -12.49 16.55
CA TYR A 174 9.28 -12.76 17.93
C TYR A 174 8.50 -13.97 18.48
N ARG A 175 7.31 -14.23 17.95
CA ARG A 175 6.42 -15.30 18.38
C ARG A 175 5.55 -15.80 17.23
N ALA A 176 5.28 -17.09 17.17
CA ALA A 176 4.25 -17.66 16.30
C ALA A 176 2.87 -17.50 16.95
N PRO A 177 1.81 -17.32 16.16
CA PRO A 177 0.45 -17.28 16.69
C PRO A 177 0.02 -18.66 17.23
N GLU A 178 -0.90 -18.64 18.19
CA GLU A 178 -1.50 -19.86 18.73
C GLU A 178 -2.39 -20.54 17.67
N PRO A 179 -2.30 -21.88 17.50
CA PRO A 179 -3.06 -22.60 16.48
C PRO A 179 -4.57 -22.39 16.52
N ALA A 180 -5.15 -22.37 17.70
CA ALA A 180 -6.59 -22.15 17.86
C ALA A 180 -7.01 -20.73 17.42
N ALA A 181 -6.15 -19.72 17.64
CA ALA A 181 -6.40 -18.37 17.17
C ALA A 181 -6.31 -18.27 15.64
N VAL A 182 -5.38 -19.02 15.02
CA VAL A 182 -5.26 -19.09 13.56
C VAL A 182 -6.51 -19.76 12.95
N GLU A 183 -6.99 -20.86 13.55
CA GLU A 183 -8.19 -21.58 13.10
C GLU A 183 -9.44 -20.69 13.19
N ALA A 184 -9.62 -20.00 14.31
CA ALA A 184 -10.70 -19.03 14.46
C ALA A 184 -10.63 -17.89 13.43
N MET A 185 -9.43 -17.43 13.10
CA MET A 185 -9.22 -16.41 12.04
C MET A 185 -9.60 -16.95 10.67
N VAL A 186 -9.24 -18.19 10.33
CA VAL A 186 -9.62 -18.83 9.05
C VAL A 186 -11.13 -18.82 8.87
N HIS A 187 -11.91 -19.24 9.87
CA HIS A 187 -13.37 -19.24 9.79
C HIS A 187 -13.95 -17.85 9.57
N ARG A 188 -13.39 -16.84 10.21
CA ARG A 188 -13.82 -15.44 10.03
C ARG A 188 -13.49 -14.92 8.61
N LEU A 189 -12.32 -15.25 8.10
CA LEU A 189 -11.89 -14.87 6.74
C LEU A 189 -12.75 -15.57 5.67
N GLU A 190 -13.07 -16.86 5.85
CA GLU A 190 -13.96 -17.61 4.95
C GLU A 190 -15.35 -16.98 4.88
N ALA A 191 -15.90 -16.58 6.04
CA ALA A 191 -17.19 -15.88 6.07
C ALA A 191 -17.11 -14.49 5.40
N ALA A 192 -15.98 -13.80 5.49
CA ALA A 192 -15.77 -12.49 4.89
C ALA A 192 -15.65 -12.51 3.35
N LEU A 193 -15.38 -13.67 2.71
CA LEU A 193 -15.34 -13.78 1.25
C LEU A 193 -16.66 -13.34 0.60
N LEU A 194 -17.80 -13.69 1.21
CA LEU A 194 -19.12 -13.27 0.71
C LEU A 194 -19.32 -11.76 0.83
N GLU A 195 -18.82 -11.17 1.91
CA GLU A 195 -18.88 -9.69 2.09
C GLU A 195 -17.96 -8.98 1.10
N ALA A 196 -16.78 -9.54 0.82
CA ALA A 196 -15.83 -9.01 -0.15
C ALA A 196 -16.38 -9.10 -1.59
N GLU A 197 -17.06 -10.21 -1.96
CA GLU A 197 -17.74 -10.31 -3.24
C GLU A 197 -18.87 -9.30 -3.36
N ALA A 198 -19.72 -9.19 -2.33
CA ALA A 198 -20.81 -8.21 -2.31
C ALA A 198 -20.30 -6.76 -2.42
N LEU A 199 -19.13 -6.47 -1.83
CA LEU A 199 -18.47 -5.18 -1.97
C LEU A 199 -17.98 -4.94 -3.40
N LEU A 200 -17.36 -5.92 -4.03
CA LEU A 200 -16.89 -5.81 -5.40
C LEU A 200 -18.06 -5.53 -6.36
N ARG A 201 -19.17 -6.28 -6.23
CA ARG A 201 -20.39 -6.06 -7.01
C ARG A 201 -21.01 -4.67 -6.74
N LEU A 202 -20.98 -4.18 -5.50
CA LEU A 202 -21.41 -2.82 -5.17
C LEU A 202 -20.55 -1.78 -5.89
N CYS A 203 -19.22 -1.91 -5.82
CA CYS A 203 -18.31 -0.98 -6.48
C CYS A 203 -18.45 -1.01 -8.00
N ALA A 204 -18.70 -2.17 -8.59
CA ALA A 204 -18.94 -2.30 -10.02
C ALA A 204 -20.20 -1.55 -10.50
N GLY A 205 -21.19 -1.39 -9.63
CA GLY A 205 -22.44 -0.68 -9.90
C GLY A 205 -22.40 0.83 -9.64
N LEU A 206 -21.25 1.40 -9.25
CA LEU A 206 -21.14 2.83 -9.02
C LEU A 206 -21.12 3.61 -10.35
N ASP A 207 -21.69 4.81 -10.34
CA ASP A 207 -21.65 5.73 -11.48
C ASP A 207 -20.32 6.48 -11.50
N PHE A 208 -19.39 6.04 -12.33
CA PHE A 208 -18.07 6.64 -12.45
C PHE A 208 -18.06 7.76 -13.50
N PRO A 209 -17.40 8.89 -13.18
CA PRO A 209 -17.07 9.88 -14.19
C PRO A 209 -16.31 9.23 -15.35
N GLN A 210 -16.66 9.59 -16.59
CA GLN A 210 -16.00 9.11 -17.79
C GLN A 210 -14.80 10.01 -18.09
N ASP A 211 -13.68 9.73 -17.45
CA ASP A 211 -12.44 10.50 -17.59
C ASP A 211 -11.24 9.56 -17.76
N GLU A 212 -10.79 9.44 -18.99
CA GLU A 212 -9.64 8.63 -19.34
C GLU A 212 -8.37 9.48 -19.45
N GLN A 213 -7.31 9.05 -18.76
CA GLN A 213 -6.04 9.76 -18.72
C GLN A 213 -4.86 8.84 -19.08
N ALA A 214 -3.92 9.40 -19.86
CA ALA A 214 -2.68 8.72 -20.16
C ALA A 214 -1.71 8.83 -18.97
N PHE A 215 -1.64 7.81 -18.13
CA PHE A 215 -0.65 7.72 -17.06
C PHE A 215 0.22 6.47 -17.19
N VAL A 216 1.42 6.55 -16.62
CA VAL A 216 2.37 5.43 -16.59
C VAL A 216 2.18 4.67 -15.28
N SER A 217 1.60 3.48 -15.35
CA SER A 217 1.51 2.59 -14.19
C SER A 217 2.88 2.06 -13.82
N VAL A 218 3.19 2.04 -12.52
CA VAL A 218 4.39 1.43 -11.92
C VAL A 218 3.98 0.56 -10.75
N ALA A 219 4.47 -0.68 -10.72
CA ALA A 219 4.19 -1.61 -9.62
C ALA A 219 5.28 -2.69 -9.51
N LEU A 220 5.27 -3.42 -8.41
CA LEU A 220 5.97 -4.69 -8.31
C LEU A 220 5.24 -5.75 -9.15
N SER A 221 6.00 -6.70 -9.71
CA SER A 221 5.47 -7.89 -10.37
C SER A 221 6.32 -9.10 -10.01
N ALA A 222 5.66 -10.24 -9.86
CA ALA A 222 6.29 -11.53 -9.60
C ALA A 222 5.74 -12.58 -10.57
N PRO A 223 6.51 -13.63 -10.95
CA PRO A 223 6.07 -14.59 -11.96
C PRO A 223 4.89 -15.46 -11.51
N ASP A 224 4.82 -15.78 -10.20
CA ASP A 224 3.94 -16.81 -9.67
C ASP A 224 2.85 -16.30 -8.74
N GLU A 225 2.84 -14.97 -8.44
CA GLU A 225 1.88 -14.39 -7.52
C GLU A 225 1.58 -12.92 -7.84
N TYR A 226 0.41 -12.46 -7.44
CA TYR A 226 0.10 -11.02 -7.44
C TYR A 226 1.02 -10.32 -6.44
N ALA A 227 1.96 -9.53 -6.93
CA ALA A 227 3.03 -8.99 -6.10
C ALA A 227 2.52 -7.96 -5.07
N ILE A 228 2.79 -8.22 -3.79
CA ILE A 228 2.51 -7.27 -2.70
C ILE A 228 3.80 -6.68 -2.14
N GLY A 229 4.70 -7.52 -1.64
CA GLY A 229 5.88 -7.09 -0.88
C GLY A 229 7.22 -7.43 -1.52
N VAL A 230 7.23 -8.29 -2.53
CA VAL A 230 8.43 -8.74 -3.25
C VAL A 230 8.17 -8.79 -4.75
N GLY A 231 9.21 -8.64 -5.55
CA GLY A 231 9.07 -8.69 -7.00
C GLY A 231 10.09 -7.80 -7.70
N ARG A 232 9.97 -7.73 -9.02
CA ARG A 232 10.67 -6.78 -9.87
C ARG A 232 9.82 -5.54 -10.03
N LEU A 233 10.43 -4.39 -10.21
CA LEU A 233 9.71 -3.15 -10.48
C LEU A 233 9.47 -3.04 -11.98
N ILE A 234 8.20 -2.99 -12.37
CA ILE A 234 7.78 -2.89 -13.78
C ILE A 234 6.97 -1.63 -14.03
N SER A 235 6.91 -1.19 -15.28
CA SER A 235 6.01 -0.11 -15.71
C SER A 235 5.23 -0.47 -16.97
N GLY A 236 4.12 0.23 -17.19
CA GLY A 236 3.33 0.10 -18.41
C GLY A 236 4.05 0.56 -19.69
N GLN A 237 5.25 1.14 -19.57
CA GLN A 237 6.09 1.59 -20.69
C GLN A 237 7.36 0.73 -20.87
N GLY A 238 7.41 -0.47 -20.28
CA GLY A 238 8.46 -1.44 -20.53
C GLY A 238 9.66 -1.41 -19.57
N LEU A 239 9.61 -0.61 -18.48
CA LEU A 239 10.57 -0.77 -17.39
C LEU A 239 10.39 -2.15 -16.76
N ASP A 240 11.51 -2.87 -16.55
CA ASP A 240 11.58 -4.13 -15.81
C ASP A 240 12.94 -4.26 -15.14
N ILE A 241 13.02 -3.85 -13.87
CA ILE A 241 14.28 -3.77 -13.12
C ILE A 241 14.17 -4.46 -11.75
N PRO A 242 15.28 -4.99 -11.23
CA PRO A 242 15.32 -5.39 -9.84
C PRO A 242 15.25 -4.15 -8.92
N ILE A 243 14.67 -4.32 -7.71
CA ILE A 243 14.37 -3.21 -6.80
C ILE A 243 15.63 -2.40 -6.41
N ASN A 244 16.80 -3.03 -6.36
CA ASN A 244 18.07 -2.34 -6.05
C ASN A 244 18.54 -1.36 -7.13
N GLN A 245 17.92 -1.33 -8.30
CA GLN A 245 18.14 -0.34 -9.36
C GLN A 245 17.17 0.84 -9.31
N PHE A 246 16.27 0.89 -8.31
CA PHE A 246 15.27 1.97 -8.17
C PHE A 246 15.90 3.36 -8.34
N ALA A 247 16.94 3.68 -7.59
CA ALA A 247 17.60 4.99 -7.61
C ALA A 247 18.26 5.38 -8.97
N SER A 248 18.41 4.42 -9.89
CA SER A 248 18.96 4.71 -11.23
C SER A 248 17.91 5.25 -12.18
N HIS A 249 16.62 4.98 -11.94
CA HIS A 249 15.51 5.33 -12.81
C HIS A 249 14.57 6.35 -12.18
N PHE A 250 14.46 6.36 -10.85
CA PHE A 250 13.56 7.24 -10.11
C PHE A 250 14.35 8.36 -9.46
N ARG A 251 13.82 9.58 -9.54
CA ARG A 251 14.40 10.77 -8.92
C ARG A 251 13.37 11.47 -8.08
N GLU A 252 13.76 11.83 -6.87
CA GLU A 252 12.99 12.69 -5.98
C GLU A 252 13.52 14.11 -6.07
N LYS A 253 12.62 15.07 -6.10
CA LYS A 253 12.95 16.50 -6.11
C LYS A 253 12.08 17.26 -5.11
N GLN A 254 12.71 18.21 -4.43
CA GLN A 254 12.00 19.18 -3.59
C GLN A 254 11.43 20.28 -4.49
N VAL A 255 10.19 20.68 -4.19
CA VAL A 255 9.52 21.83 -4.79
C VAL A 255 9.14 22.83 -3.71
N ASP A 256 9.17 24.12 -4.01
CA ASP A 256 9.01 25.19 -3.01
C ASP A 256 7.62 25.23 -2.35
N HIS A 257 6.61 24.70 -3.05
CA HIS A 257 5.23 24.73 -2.58
C HIS A 257 4.80 23.50 -1.79
N SER A 258 5.69 22.51 -1.60
CA SER A 258 5.36 21.25 -0.90
C SER A 258 6.49 20.81 0.01
N THR A 259 6.15 20.36 1.21
CA THR A 259 7.11 19.72 2.14
C THR A 259 7.41 18.26 1.76
N ALA A 260 6.59 17.63 0.92
CA ALA A 260 6.82 16.31 0.39
C ALA A 260 7.64 16.38 -0.92
N PHE A 261 8.56 15.43 -1.10
CA PHE A 261 9.27 15.25 -2.35
C PHE A 261 8.31 14.82 -3.48
N HIS A 262 8.57 15.34 -4.67
CA HIS A 262 7.97 14.86 -5.90
C HIS A 262 8.88 13.81 -6.54
N SER A 263 8.33 12.65 -6.88
CA SER A 263 9.09 11.58 -7.52
C SER A 263 8.76 11.48 -9.00
N GLU A 264 9.77 11.22 -9.82
CA GLU A 264 9.67 11.08 -11.27
C GLU A 264 10.37 9.82 -11.74
N LEU A 265 9.77 9.10 -12.69
CA LEU A 265 10.40 8.02 -13.45
C LEU A 265 10.98 8.62 -14.73
N GLU A 266 12.32 8.69 -14.84
CA GLU A 266 13.02 9.21 -16.02
C GLU A 266 12.50 10.58 -16.47
N GLY A 267 12.18 11.46 -15.51
CA GLY A 267 11.69 12.82 -15.76
C GLY A 267 10.18 12.91 -16.07
N ARG A 268 9.42 11.84 -15.88
CA ARG A 268 7.97 11.80 -16.09
C ARG A 268 7.22 11.45 -14.82
N SER A 269 6.00 11.97 -14.70
CA SER A 269 5.06 11.54 -13.65
C SER A 269 4.63 10.08 -13.87
N TYR A 270 4.35 9.37 -12.81
CA TYR A 270 3.89 7.99 -12.84
C TYR A 270 2.82 7.74 -11.77
N LEU A 271 2.02 6.70 -11.98
CA LEU A 271 0.99 6.25 -11.07
C LEU A 271 1.44 4.99 -10.35
N VAL A 272 1.27 4.97 -9.03
CA VAL A 272 1.38 3.79 -8.16
C VAL A 272 0.04 3.50 -7.48
N GLY A 273 -0.04 2.41 -6.76
CA GLY A 273 -1.21 2.06 -5.96
C GLY A 273 -2.11 1.02 -6.63
N PRO A 274 -3.32 0.80 -6.13
CA PRO A 274 -4.18 -0.32 -6.53
C PRO A 274 -4.45 -0.41 -8.03
N LEU A 275 -4.79 0.70 -8.67
CA LEU A 275 -5.08 0.72 -10.11
C LEU A 275 -3.84 0.36 -10.94
N ALA A 276 -2.68 0.91 -10.61
CA ALA A 276 -1.42 0.58 -11.28
C ALA A 276 -1.05 -0.90 -11.10
N ARG A 277 -1.16 -1.42 -9.86
CA ARG A 277 -0.91 -2.84 -9.56
C ARG A 277 -1.84 -3.75 -10.35
N LEU A 278 -3.13 -3.45 -10.36
CA LEU A 278 -4.12 -4.25 -11.07
C LEU A 278 -3.90 -4.22 -12.58
N ASN A 279 -3.62 -3.05 -13.16
CA ASN A 279 -3.33 -2.91 -14.59
C ASN A 279 -2.13 -3.76 -15.03
N LEU A 280 -1.09 -3.82 -14.22
CA LEU A 280 0.15 -4.52 -14.56
C LEU A 280 0.12 -6.02 -14.20
N ASN A 281 -0.64 -6.43 -13.19
CA ASN A 281 -0.64 -7.79 -12.66
C ASN A 281 -1.99 -8.52 -12.80
N PHE A 282 -2.91 -8.05 -13.63
CA PHE A 282 -4.22 -8.69 -13.84
C PHE A 282 -4.12 -10.18 -14.17
N HIS A 283 -3.12 -10.55 -14.95
CA HIS A 283 -2.87 -11.94 -15.35
C HIS A 283 -2.50 -12.86 -14.17
N GLN A 284 -2.10 -12.32 -13.03
CA GLN A 284 -1.78 -13.05 -11.79
C GLN A 284 -3.00 -13.28 -10.89
N LEU A 285 -4.14 -12.66 -11.18
CA LEU A 285 -5.35 -12.89 -10.41
C LEU A 285 -5.86 -14.34 -10.58
N PRO A 286 -6.37 -14.96 -9.50
CA PRO A 286 -7.01 -16.27 -9.59
C PRO A 286 -8.12 -16.32 -10.64
N LEU A 287 -8.26 -17.44 -11.34
CA LEU A 287 -9.26 -17.60 -12.41
C LEU A 287 -10.68 -17.32 -11.94
N GLY A 288 -11.02 -17.71 -10.70
CA GLY A 288 -12.34 -17.43 -10.11
C GLY A 288 -12.61 -15.94 -9.98
N LEU A 289 -11.61 -15.18 -9.52
CA LEU A 289 -11.72 -13.72 -9.39
C LEU A 289 -11.82 -13.04 -10.77
N ARG A 290 -11.03 -13.47 -11.76
CA ARG A 290 -11.13 -12.93 -13.13
C ARG A 290 -12.53 -13.14 -13.72
N ARG A 291 -13.14 -14.32 -13.54
CA ARG A 291 -14.53 -14.58 -13.97
C ARG A 291 -15.53 -13.66 -13.25
N LEU A 292 -15.35 -13.44 -11.95
CA LEU A 292 -16.19 -12.51 -11.20
C LEU A 292 -16.08 -11.08 -11.75
N LEU A 293 -14.89 -10.65 -12.16
CA LEU A 293 -14.70 -9.34 -12.80
C LEU A 293 -15.42 -9.25 -14.15
N ASP A 294 -15.32 -10.30 -14.97
CA ASP A 294 -16.03 -10.40 -16.25
C ASP A 294 -17.56 -10.33 -16.04
N GLU A 295 -18.11 -11.07 -15.04
CA GLU A 295 -19.52 -11.02 -14.66
C GLU A 295 -19.96 -9.62 -14.22
N CYS A 296 -19.08 -8.87 -13.57
CA CYS A 296 -19.33 -7.50 -13.13
C CYS A 296 -19.11 -6.46 -14.23
N GLY A 297 -18.66 -6.84 -15.43
CA GLY A 297 -18.36 -5.93 -16.53
C GLY A 297 -17.11 -5.06 -16.28
N ILE A 298 -16.20 -5.50 -15.42
CA ILE A 298 -14.97 -4.78 -15.10
C ILE A 298 -13.87 -5.15 -16.09
N HIS A 299 -13.43 -4.18 -16.87
CA HIS A 299 -12.37 -4.32 -17.87
C HIS A 299 -11.04 -3.75 -17.39
N ILE A 300 -9.98 -4.56 -17.49
CA ILE A 300 -8.61 -4.18 -17.13
C ILE A 300 -7.71 -4.48 -18.33
N PRO A 301 -6.78 -3.60 -18.69
CA PRO A 301 -6.37 -2.38 -17.97
C PRO A 301 -7.38 -1.23 -18.10
N SER A 302 -7.42 -0.36 -17.08
CA SER A 302 -8.24 0.84 -17.05
C SER A 302 -7.36 2.10 -16.98
N HIS A 303 -7.75 3.12 -17.74
CA HIS A 303 -7.12 4.44 -17.74
C HIS A 303 -7.96 5.49 -17.00
N ASN A 304 -9.07 5.09 -16.41
CA ASN A 304 -9.92 5.96 -15.58
C ASN A 304 -9.46 5.93 -14.12
N MET A 305 -8.98 7.05 -13.59
CA MET A 305 -8.47 7.17 -12.22
C MET A 305 -9.54 6.85 -11.16
N PHE A 306 -10.82 7.11 -11.45
CA PHE A 306 -11.93 6.79 -10.52
C PHE A 306 -12.09 5.27 -10.32
N HIS A 307 -11.64 4.45 -11.26
CA HIS A 307 -11.61 2.99 -11.11
C HIS A 307 -10.61 2.51 -10.04
N SER A 308 -9.87 3.41 -9.40
CA SER A 308 -9.02 3.04 -8.26
C SER A 308 -9.81 2.46 -7.08
N ILE A 309 -11.11 2.80 -6.96
CA ILE A 309 -11.99 2.18 -5.96
C ILE A 309 -12.35 0.73 -6.34
N LEU A 310 -12.57 0.45 -7.63
CA LEU A 310 -12.75 -0.92 -8.13
C LEU A 310 -11.51 -1.76 -7.89
N ALA A 311 -10.33 -1.22 -8.21
CA ALA A 311 -9.07 -1.90 -7.98
C ALA A 311 -8.87 -2.24 -6.49
N ARG A 312 -9.25 -1.35 -5.57
CA ARG A 312 -9.23 -1.64 -4.13
C ARG A 312 -10.21 -2.74 -3.72
N ALA A 313 -11.39 -2.79 -4.32
CA ALA A 313 -12.35 -3.85 -4.05
C ALA A 313 -11.84 -5.22 -4.54
N VAL A 314 -11.18 -5.25 -5.71
CA VAL A 314 -10.51 -6.46 -6.24
C VAL A 314 -9.39 -6.92 -5.32
N GLU A 315 -8.51 -6.00 -4.90
CA GLU A 315 -7.40 -6.32 -4.00
C GLU A 315 -7.89 -6.72 -2.60
N LEU A 316 -9.00 -6.16 -2.13
CA LEU A 316 -9.62 -6.57 -0.86
C LEU A 316 -10.12 -8.01 -0.94
N TYR A 317 -10.83 -8.38 -2.01
CA TYR A 317 -11.25 -9.75 -2.21
C TYR A 317 -10.06 -10.72 -2.27
N LEU A 318 -9.05 -10.37 -3.06
CA LEU A 318 -7.81 -11.13 -3.18
C LEU A 318 -7.13 -11.31 -1.82
N ALA A 319 -7.03 -10.22 -1.03
CA ALA A 319 -6.40 -10.25 0.28
C ALA A 319 -7.13 -11.18 1.25
N VAL A 320 -8.47 -11.20 1.24
CA VAL A 320 -9.25 -12.16 2.06
C VAL A 320 -8.96 -13.59 1.63
N ALA A 321 -9.02 -13.89 0.33
CA ALA A 321 -8.77 -15.23 -0.20
C ALA A 321 -7.36 -15.73 0.11
N GLU A 322 -6.34 -14.91 -0.13
CA GLU A 322 -4.94 -15.23 0.19
C GLU A 322 -4.68 -15.37 1.70
N ALA A 323 -5.33 -14.56 2.53
CA ALA A 323 -5.21 -14.68 3.97
C ALA A 323 -5.74 -16.03 4.49
N VAL A 324 -6.84 -16.53 3.91
CA VAL A 324 -7.33 -17.89 4.21
C VAL A 324 -6.25 -18.92 3.93
N ASP A 325 -5.65 -18.89 2.74
CA ASP A 325 -4.62 -19.84 2.33
C ASP A 325 -3.36 -19.72 3.19
N CYS A 326 -2.91 -18.49 3.46
CA CYS A 326 -1.75 -18.25 4.33
C CYS A 326 -1.97 -18.81 5.74
N CYS A 327 -3.13 -18.56 6.34
CA CYS A 327 -3.47 -19.03 7.68
C CYS A 327 -3.61 -20.55 7.75
N ARG A 328 -4.22 -21.19 6.76
CA ARG A 328 -4.34 -22.66 6.67
C ARG A 328 -2.97 -23.34 6.64
N ILE A 329 -2.03 -22.84 5.86
CA ILE A 329 -0.67 -23.36 5.77
C ILE A 329 0.09 -23.13 7.09
N THR A 330 -0.09 -21.97 7.73
CA THR A 330 0.52 -21.64 9.01
C THR A 330 0.14 -22.64 10.10
N ASN A 331 -1.06 -23.19 10.04
CA ASN A 331 -1.56 -24.19 11.00
C ASN A 331 -1.06 -25.62 10.73
N CYS A 332 -0.33 -25.85 9.62
CA CYS A 332 0.20 -27.16 9.29
C CYS A 332 1.25 -27.64 10.32
N PRO A 333 1.11 -28.84 10.94
CA PRO A 333 2.05 -29.36 11.94
C PRO A 333 3.50 -29.44 11.45
N ARG A 334 3.72 -29.72 10.16
CA ARG A 334 5.04 -29.80 9.53
C ARG A 334 5.74 -28.44 9.45
N CYS A 335 4.98 -27.35 9.40
CA CYS A 335 5.53 -25.99 9.32
C CYS A 335 5.90 -25.41 10.70
N ARG A 336 5.39 -25.99 11.81
CA ARG A 336 5.65 -25.52 13.18
C ARG A 336 7.07 -25.79 13.67
N HIS A 337 7.83 -26.65 13.00
CA HIS A 337 9.21 -27.00 13.37
C HIS A 337 10.26 -26.09 12.72
N CYS A 338 9.87 -25.00 12.04
CA CYS A 338 10.81 -23.96 11.69
C CYS A 338 11.29 -23.28 12.99
N PRO A 339 12.59 -23.26 13.28
CA PRO A 339 13.10 -22.72 14.53
C PRO A 339 12.64 -21.27 14.69
N SER A 340 11.94 -21.01 15.78
CA SER A 340 11.54 -19.67 16.23
C SER A 340 12.72 -18.83 16.72
N ARG A 341 13.94 -19.37 16.65
CA ARG A 341 15.19 -18.64 16.87
C ARG A 341 15.96 -18.63 15.55
N PRO A 342 16.27 -17.46 14.99
CA PRO A 342 17.37 -17.40 14.03
C PRO A 342 18.61 -18.00 14.70
N ALA A 343 19.41 -18.73 13.93
CA ALA A 343 20.76 -19.04 14.38
C ALA A 343 21.40 -17.74 14.89
N PRO A 344 22.16 -17.77 15.99
CA PRO A 344 22.79 -16.56 16.50
C PRO A 344 23.50 -15.88 15.35
N VAL A 345 23.07 -14.65 15.04
CA VAL A 345 23.69 -13.84 14.00
C VAL A 345 25.16 -13.75 14.35
N PRO A 346 26.08 -14.16 13.46
CA PRO A 346 27.50 -14.05 13.74
C PRO A 346 27.81 -12.63 14.16
N ALA A 347 28.58 -12.49 15.21
CA ALA A 347 28.82 -11.27 15.96
C ALA A 347 28.73 -9.97 15.13
N LEU A 348 27.93 -9.04 15.59
CA LEU A 348 27.64 -7.71 15.01
C LEU A 348 28.87 -6.97 14.44
N ALA A 349 30.07 -7.28 14.97
CA ALA A 349 31.35 -6.71 14.53
C ALA A 349 31.81 -7.19 13.12
N ALA A 350 31.46 -8.41 12.71
CA ALA A 350 31.76 -8.91 11.37
C ALA A 350 30.78 -8.36 10.33
N LEU A 351 29.55 -8.05 10.75
CA LEU A 351 28.47 -7.50 9.94
C LEU A 351 28.67 -6.00 9.65
N ARG A 352 29.16 -5.23 10.62
CA ARG A 352 29.56 -3.82 10.40
C ARG A 352 30.64 -3.68 9.32
N ARG A 353 31.56 -4.64 9.18
CA ARG A 353 32.59 -4.64 8.12
C ARG A 353 31.99 -4.96 6.73
N ARG A 354 31.00 -5.85 6.63
CA ARG A 354 30.34 -6.17 5.36
C ARG A 354 29.41 -5.04 4.90
N ALA A 355 28.66 -4.41 5.79
CA ALA A 355 27.84 -3.25 5.45
C ALA A 355 28.69 -2.06 4.95
N ALA A 356 29.83 -1.82 5.57
CA ALA A 356 30.77 -0.77 5.15
C ALA A 356 31.46 -1.08 3.80
N SER A 357 31.63 -2.35 3.43
CA SER A 357 32.29 -2.74 2.18
C SER A 357 31.33 -2.93 0.99
N SER A 358 30.04 -3.07 1.22
CA SER A 358 29.05 -3.39 0.16
C SER A 358 28.46 -2.16 -0.54
N GLY A 359 28.73 -0.93 -0.08
CA GLY A 359 28.23 0.31 -0.70
C GLY A 359 26.69 0.48 -0.67
N ILE A 360 25.95 -0.57 -0.27
CA ILE A 360 24.47 -0.59 -0.26
C ILE A 360 23.93 0.21 0.91
N ALA A 361 24.62 0.17 2.07
CA ALA A 361 24.22 0.93 3.26
C ALA A 361 24.40 2.45 3.07
N THR A 362 25.28 2.89 2.18
CA THR A 362 25.56 4.31 1.94
C THR A 362 24.54 4.98 1.03
N THR A 363 23.80 4.23 0.22
CA THR A 363 22.85 4.83 -0.75
C THR A 363 21.49 5.17 -0.11
N TRP A 364 21.12 4.50 0.97
CA TRP A 364 19.89 4.78 1.75
C TRP A 364 20.15 5.58 3.04
N MET A 365 21.40 5.60 3.53
CA MET A 365 21.76 6.27 4.78
C MET A 365 22.70 7.48 4.60
N SER A 366 23.17 7.76 3.39
CA SER A 366 24.05 8.88 3.11
C SER A 366 23.69 9.59 1.81
N ARG A 367 22.53 10.21 1.76
CA ARG A 367 22.42 11.39 0.92
C ARG A 367 22.08 12.55 1.82
N ASP A 368 23.17 13.23 2.21
CA ASP A 368 23.22 14.64 2.52
C ASP A 368 22.40 15.40 1.49
N GLY A 369 21.52 16.18 1.98
CA GLY A 369 20.84 17.15 1.15
C GLY A 369 19.69 17.76 1.91
N CYS A 370 20.00 18.79 2.69
CA CYS A 370 19.19 19.87 3.26
C CYS A 370 17.70 19.81 3.03
#